data_6e5969c7eb37397349bd61a9314f723c
#
_entry.id   6e5969c7eb37397349bd61a9314f723c
#
_cell.length_a   1.000
_cell.length_b   1.000
_cell.length_c   1.000
_cell.angle_alpha   90.00
_cell.angle_beta   90.00
_cell.angle_gamma   90.00
#
_symmetry.space_group_name_H-M   'P 1'
#
loop_
_entity.id
_entity.type
_entity.pdbx_description
1 polymer ?
#
loop_
_entity_poly.entity_id
_entity_poly.type
_entity_poly.pdbx_seq_one_letter_code
_entity_poly.pdbx_strand_id
1 'polypeptide(L)'
;MATKQKKTVRSVEDLDIDTFDISKYLISSELETRILVIPETGDEIEVEIRPIPWSKRNKIISECLKWQDGGQVDFDGDRYVKACLSSMVVKAPWGATDEKFLSAIDARLGGVLEELVPKAFGEDQANTVETLKKG
;
A
#
# COMPACT_ATOMS: atom_id res chain seq x y z
N MET A 1 -2.03 24.87 -18.77
CA MET A 1 -2.72 24.70 -19.01
C MET A 1 -2.53 24.73 -19.17
N ALA A 2 -2.01 24.64 -19.54
CA ALA A 2 -2.46 24.51 -19.78
C ALA A 2 -2.00 24.30 -20.02
N THR A 3 -1.54 24.06 -20.03
CA THR A 3 -1.93 23.76 -20.28
C THR A 3 -1.58 23.54 -20.44
N LYS A 4 -1.13 23.30 -20.66
CA LYS A 4 -1.62 22.98 -20.92
C LYS A 4 -1.53 23.11 -20.93
N GLN A 5 -1.31 23.08 -21.01
CA GLN A 5 -2.06 23.09 -21.17
C GLN A 5 -2.04 23.27 -21.38
N LYS A 6 -1.62 23.24 -21.66
CA LYS A 6 -2.33 23.45 -22.14
C LYS A 6 -2.59 23.64 -22.32
N LYS A 7 -2.48 23.46 -22.24
CA LYS A 7 -3.36 23.47 -22.67
C LYS A 7 -3.97 23.63 -22.64
N THR A 8 -3.31 24.13 -23.07
CA THR A 8 -4.65 24.00 -23.38
C THR A 8 -5.39 22.96 -22.85
N VAL A 9 -6.38 23.33 -22.28
CA VAL A 9 -7.15 22.20 -21.87
C VAL A 9 -7.82 21.64 -23.06
N ARG A 10 -7.40 20.46 -23.38
CA ARG A 10 -8.10 19.69 -24.35
C ARG A 10 -9.31 19.08 -23.70
N SER A 11 -10.35 18.89 -24.46
CA SER A 11 -11.47 18.10 -24.01
C SER A 11 -11.03 16.63 -23.95
N VAL A 12 -11.79 15.82 -23.24
CA VAL A 12 -11.50 14.39 -23.15
C VAL A 12 -11.47 13.75 -24.53
N GLU A 13 -12.26 14.26 -25.44
CA GLU A 13 -12.30 13.71 -26.78
C GLU A 13 -11.05 14.01 -27.57
N ASP A 14 -10.34 15.08 -27.21
CA ASP A 14 -9.10 15.42 -27.88
C ASP A 14 -7.93 14.63 -27.36
N LEU A 15 -8.07 13.99 -26.21
CA LEU A 15 -7.05 13.09 -25.75
C LEU A 15 -7.01 11.91 -26.68
N ASP A 16 -5.83 11.53 -27.03
CA ASP A 16 -5.67 10.43 -27.95
C ASP A 16 -5.95 9.13 -27.20
N ILE A 17 -7.14 8.60 -27.43
CA ILE A 17 -7.57 7.38 -26.77
C ILE A 17 -6.69 6.20 -27.15
N ASP A 18 -6.08 6.26 -28.32
CA ASP A 18 -5.19 5.19 -28.78
C ASP A 18 -3.90 5.17 -28.01
N THR A 19 -3.53 6.28 -27.36
CA THR A 19 -2.28 6.35 -26.62
C THR A 19 -2.45 6.21 -25.10
N PHE A 20 -3.69 6.31 -24.60
CA PHE A 20 -3.93 6.20 -23.17
C PHE A 20 -5.20 5.42 -22.89
N ASP A 21 -5.02 4.29 -22.21
CA ASP A 21 -6.14 3.43 -21.83
C ASP A 21 -6.29 3.48 -20.32
N ILE A 22 -7.28 4.23 -19.85
CA ILE A 22 -7.54 4.40 -18.43
C ILE A 22 -7.90 3.08 -17.75
N SER A 23 -8.47 2.14 -18.50
CA SER A 23 -8.91 0.89 -17.90
C SER A 23 -7.76 0.10 -17.27
N LYS A 24 -6.53 0.32 -17.73
CA LYS A 24 -5.35 -0.33 -17.16
C LYS A 24 -5.06 0.13 -15.75
N TYR A 25 -5.59 1.27 -15.36
CA TYR A 25 -5.26 1.89 -14.08
C TYR A 25 -6.43 1.93 -13.11
N LEU A 26 -7.54 1.34 -13.49
CA LEU A 26 -8.68 1.25 -12.60
C LEU A 26 -8.52 0.02 -11.71
N ILE A 27 -8.87 0.19 -10.43
CA ILE A 27 -8.76 -0.91 -9.49
C ILE A 27 -9.81 -1.98 -9.86
N SER A 28 -9.39 -3.24 -9.79
CA SER A 28 -10.27 -4.35 -10.07
C SER A 28 -10.88 -4.86 -8.78
N SER A 29 -12.13 -5.32 -8.85
CA SER A 29 -12.76 -5.99 -7.72
C SER A 29 -12.38 -7.47 -7.65
N GLU A 30 -11.69 -7.97 -8.67
CA GLU A 30 -11.28 -9.37 -8.68
C GLU A 30 -10.15 -9.62 -7.71
N LEU A 31 -10.14 -10.82 -7.15
CA LEU A 31 -9.08 -11.23 -6.22
C LEU A 31 -7.88 -11.75 -7.00
N GLU A 32 -6.69 -11.45 -6.49
CA GLU A 32 -5.46 -11.98 -7.02
C GLU A 32 -4.94 -13.07 -6.10
N THR A 33 -4.51 -14.18 -6.68
CA THR A 33 -3.87 -15.23 -5.90
C THR A 33 -2.37 -14.95 -5.86
N ARG A 34 -1.80 -14.97 -4.66
CA ARG A 34 -0.37 -14.81 -4.47
C ARG A 34 0.17 -15.98 -3.67
N ILE A 35 1.33 -16.46 -4.08
CA ILE A 35 2.02 -17.52 -3.35
C ILE A 35 3.22 -16.90 -2.68
N LEU A 36 3.23 -16.95 -1.36
CA LEU A 36 4.30 -16.40 -0.53
C LEU A 36 5.22 -17.54 -0.13
N VAL A 37 6.51 -17.33 -0.25
CA VAL A 37 7.50 -18.32 0.16
C VAL A 37 8.29 -17.77 1.33
N ILE A 38 8.36 -18.53 2.42
CA ILE A 38 9.15 -18.16 3.57
C ILE A 38 10.55 -18.73 3.36
N PRO A 39 11.56 -17.88 3.10
CA PRO A 39 12.89 -18.39 2.72
C PRO A 39 13.54 -19.28 3.78
N GLU A 40 13.29 -18.97 5.07
CA GLU A 40 13.93 -19.70 6.16
C GLU A 40 13.45 -21.13 6.29
N THR A 41 12.21 -21.40 5.88
CA THR A 41 11.62 -22.73 6.01
C THR A 41 11.28 -23.38 4.69
N GLY A 42 11.16 -22.58 3.61
CA GLY A 42 10.70 -23.06 2.32
C GLY A 42 9.20 -23.26 2.24
N ASP A 43 8.47 -22.88 3.28
CA ASP A 43 7.00 -23.01 3.25
C ASP A 43 6.40 -22.10 2.20
N GLU A 44 5.38 -22.62 1.50
CA GLU A 44 4.64 -21.85 0.51
C GLU A 44 3.23 -21.64 1.03
N ILE A 45 2.77 -20.39 0.92
CA ILE A 45 1.48 -20.00 1.45
C ILE A 45 0.69 -19.33 0.34
N GLU A 46 -0.50 -19.85 0.07
CA GLU A 46 -1.36 -19.25 -0.93
C GLU A 46 -2.36 -18.33 -0.27
N VAL A 47 -2.39 -17.08 -0.71
CA VAL A 47 -3.35 -16.09 -0.21
C VAL A 47 -4.07 -15.45 -1.38
N GLU A 48 -5.29 -14.98 -1.13
CA GLU A 48 -6.03 -14.19 -2.11
C GLU A 48 -6.11 -12.78 -1.60
N ILE A 49 -5.72 -11.85 -2.44
CA ILE A 49 -5.64 -10.45 -2.05
C ILE A 49 -6.47 -9.58 -2.98
N ARG A 50 -6.83 -8.42 -2.46
CA ARG A 50 -7.48 -7.36 -3.21
C ARG A 50 -6.60 -6.12 -3.08
N PRO A 51 -6.15 -5.53 -4.20
CA PRO A 51 -5.32 -4.34 -4.12
C PRO A 51 -6.05 -3.19 -3.42
N ILE A 52 -5.27 -2.36 -2.74
CA ILE A 52 -5.83 -1.19 -2.07
C ILE A 52 -5.91 -0.03 -3.07
N PRO A 53 -7.07 0.62 -3.20
CA PRO A 53 -7.15 1.81 -4.05
C PRO A 53 -6.22 2.91 -3.53
N TRP A 54 -5.70 3.70 -4.45
CA TRP A 54 -4.77 4.78 -4.11
C TRP A 54 -5.33 5.72 -3.05
N SER A 55 -6.59 6.07 -3.17
CA SER A 55 -7.25 6.97 -2.22
C SER A 55 -7.33 6.36 -0.83
N LYS A 56 -7.63 5.05 -0.75
CA LYS A 56 -7.70 4.38 0.54
C LYS A 56 -6.32 4.29 1.19
N ARG A 57 -5.29 4.03 0.39
CA ARG A 57 -3.92 4.00 0.90
C ARG A 57 -3.56 5.36 1.53
N ASN A 58 -3.90 6.44 0.84
CA ASN A 58 -3.62 7.78 1.37
C ASN A 58 -4.36 8.05 2.68
N LYS A 59 -5.58 7.56 2.79
CA LYS A 59 -6.33 7.72 4.02
C LYS A 59 -5.69 6.95 5.16
N ILE A 60 -5.23 5.72 4.90
CA ILE A 60 -4.56 4.93 5.92
C ILE A 60 -3.28 5.62 6.36
N ILE A 61 -2.50 6.14 5.41
CA ILE A 61 -1.28 6.89 5.74
C ILE A 61 -1.61 8.05 6.68
N SER A 62 -2.64 8.79 6.34
CA SER A 62 -3.04 9.95 7.13
C SER A 62 -3.41 9.55 8.55
N GLU A 63 -4.08 8.42 8.71
CA GLU A 63 -4.48 7.92 10.04
C GLU A 63 -3.29 7.42 10.86
N CYS A 64 -2.19 7.12 10.21
CA CYS A 64 -0.99 6.62 10.88
C CYS A 64 0.02 7.72 11.20
N LEU A 65 -0.28 8.96 10.83
CA LEU A 65 0.58 10.09 11.18
C LEU A 65 0.19 10.60 12.56
N LYS A 66 1.20 10.87 13.38
CA LYS A 66 0.99 11.40 14.73
C LYS A 66 1.72 12.73 14.85
N TRP A 67 0.98 13.76 15.17
CA TRP A 67 1.55 15.09 15.38
C TRP A 67 2.00 15.20 16.82
N GLN A 68 3.24 15.62 17.00
CA GLN A 68 3.85 15.76 18.32
C GLN A 68 3.94 17.22 18.70
N ASP A 69 4.15 17.47 19.97
CA ASP A 69 4.38 18.83 20.44
C ASP A 69 5.62 19.38 19.73
N GLY A 70 5.55 20.65 19.36
CA GLY A 70 6.64 21.28 18.63
C GLY A 70 6.56 21.12 17.11
N GLY A 71 5.45 20.60 16.61
CA GLY A 71 5.21 20.50 15.18
C GLY A 71 5.85 19.31 14.50
N GLN A 72 6.44 18.40 15.25
CA GLN A 72 7.02 17.19 14.67
C GLN A 72 5.92 16.20 14.31
N VAL A 73 6.18 15.42 13.25
CA VAL A 73 5.25 14.39 12.85
C VAL A 73 5.97 13.05 12.88
N ASP A 74 5.28 12.04 13.39
CA ASP A 74 5.79 10.68 13.45
C ASP A 74 4.85 9.76 12.68
N PHE A 75 5.41 8.74 12.05
CA PHE A 75 4.62 7.80 11.26
C PHE A 75 4.62 6.44 11.94
N ASP A 76 3.41 5.92 12.20
CA ASP A 76 3.25 4.61 12.80
C ASP A 76 3.25 3.55 11.71
N GLY A 77 4.43 3.06 11.37
CA GLY A 77 4.59 2.07 10.30
C GLY A 77 3.93 0.75 10.59
N ASP A 78 3.96 0.31 11.85
CA ASP A 78 3.33 -0.95 12.23
C ASP A 78 1.82 -0.88 12.01
N ARG A 79 1.22 0.20 12.44
CA ARG A 79 -0.21 0.40 12.24
C ARG A 79 -0.56 0.45 10.75
N TYR A 80 0.29 1.09 9.96
CA TYR A 80 0.07 1.17 8.52
C TYR A 80 0.08 -0.21 7.87
N VAL A 81 1.10 -1.02 8.18
CA VAL A 81 1.22 -2.36 7.59
C VAL A 81 0.04 -3.22 8.01
N LYS A 82 -0.34 -3.19 9.27
CA LYS A 82 -1.47 -3.97 9.76
C LYS A 82 -2.78 -3.55 9.12
N ALA A 83 -3.01 -2.25 8.97
CA ALA A 83 -4.22 -1.75 8.35
C ALA A 83 -4.30 -2.17 6.89
N CYS A 84 -3.18 -2.09 6.18
CA CYS A 84 -3.15 -2.49 4.78
C CYS A 84 -3.40 -3.99 4.62
N LEU A 85 -2.72 -4.82 5.42
CA LEU A 85 -2.88 -6.27 5.32
C LEU A 85 -4.29 -6.70 5.69
N SER A 86 -4.88 -6.10 6.73
CA SER A 86 -6.25 -6.42 7.11
C SER A 86 -7.24 -6.11 6.00
N SER A 87 -6.93 -5.11 5.18
CA SER A 87 -7.78 -4.71 4.07
C SER A 87 -7.52 -5.53 2.82
N MET A 88 -6.27 -5.91 2.58
CA MET A 88 -5.85 -6.57 1.35
C MET A 88 -6.05 -8.08 1.35
N VAL A 89 -5.70 -8.75 2.45
CA VAL A 89 -5.72 -10.21 2.49
C VAL A 89 -7.15 -10.67 2.77
N VAL A 90 -7.79 -11.17 1.73
CA VAL A 90 -9.20 -11.58 1.80
C VAL A 90 -9.32 -13.01 2.27
N LYS A 91 -8.39 -13.88 1.84
CA LYS A 91 -8.43 -15.29 2.17
C LYS A 91 -7.02 -15.82 2.39
N ALA A 92 -6.85 -16.59 3.46
CA ALA A 92 -5.56 -17.15 3.82
C ALA A 92 -5.76 -18.43 4.61
N PRO A 93 -4.72 -19.30 4.68
CA PRO A 93 -4.86 -20.58 5.39
C PRO A 93 -5.13 -20.45 6.89
N TRP A 94 -4.80 -19.29 7.47
CA TRP A 94 -4.98 -19.06 8.91
C TRP A 94 -6.34 -18.45 9.24
N GLY A 95 -7.19 -18.21 8.25
CA GLY A 95 -8.47 -17.55 8.47
C GLY A 95 -8.36 -16.05 8.34
N ALA A 96 -8.88 -15.32 9.31
CA ALA A 96 -8.91 -13.85 9.24
C ALA A 96 -7.53 -13.25 9.43
N THR A 97 -7.19 -12.28 8.59
CA THR A 97 -5.95 -11.51 8.74
C THR A 97 -6.31 -10.21 9.44
N ASP A 98 -6.29 -10.25 10.77
CA ASP A 98 -6.69 -9.11 11.58
C ASP A 98 -5.57 -8.69 12.51
N GLU A 99 -5.81 -7.66 13.30
CA GLU A 99 -4.83 -7.10 14.22
C GLU A 99 -4.30 -8.17 15.18
N LYS A 100 -5.19 -8.99 15.70
CA LYS A 100 -4.80 -10.03 16.66
C LYS A 100 -3.84 -11.03 16.03
N PHE A 101 -4.17 -11.50 14.82
CA PHE A 101 -3.31 -12.43 14.10
C PHE A 101 -1.97 -11.79 13.80
N LEU A 102 -1.98 -10.57 13.27
CA LEU A 102 -0.76 -9.90 12.84
C LEU A 102 0.16 -9.56 14.02
N SER A 103 -0.39 -9.41 15.21
CA SER A 103 0.41 -9.17 16.41
C SER A 103 1.02 -10.44 16.98
N ALA A 104 0.58 -11.61 16.52
CA ALA A 104 1.00 -12.89 17.07
C ALA A 104 2.03 -13.63 16.21
N ILE A 105 2.25 -13.20 14.98
CA ILE A 105 3.16 -13.89 14.06
C ILE A 105 4.60 -13.41 14.24
N ASP A 106 5.54 -14.25 13.78
CA ASP A 106 6.95 -13.89 13.89
C ASP A 106 7.41 -13.10 12.66
N ALA A 107 8.67 -12.67 12.69
CA ALA A 107 9.22 -11.82 11.65
C ALA A 107 9.34 -12.52 10.29
N ARG A 108 9.46 -13.84 10.29
CA ARG A 108 9.58 -14.57 9.03
C ARG A 108 8.30 -14.47 8.21
N LEU A 109 7.17 -14.77 8.83
CA LEU A 109 5.89 -14.64 8.17
C LEU A 109 5.52 -13.18 7.99
N GLY A 110 5.75 -12.36 9.01
CA GLY A 110 5.45 -10.93 8.92
C GLY A 110 6.19 -10.25 7.78
N GLY A 111 7.45 -10.62 7.57
CA GLY A 111 8.26 -10.03 6.50
C GLY A 111 7.71 -10.30 5.11
N VAL A 112 7.29 -11.55 4.84
CA VAL A 112 6.75 -11.84 3.51
C VAL A 112 5.37 -11.23 3.30
N LEU A 113 4.58 -11.10 4.37
CA LEU A 113 3.30 -10.41 4.27
C LEU A 113 3.51 -8.92 4.00
N GLU A 114 4.50 -8.33 4.64
CA GLU A 114 4.77 -6.91 4.45
C GLU A 114 5.13 -6.57 3.01
N GLU A 115 5.70 -7.51 2.27
CA GLU A 115 6.02 -7.29 0.87
C GLU A 115 4.79 -7.06 0.00
N LEU A 116 3.62 -7.46 0.47
CA LEU A 116 2.37 -7.24 -0.26
C LEU A 116 1.88 -5.80 -0.11
N VAL A 117 2.33 -5.11 0.91
CA VAL A 117 1.84 -3.79 1.27
C VAL A 117 2.49 -2.72 0.39
N PRO A 118 1.70 -1.81 -0.21
CA PRO A 118 2.30 -0.72 -0.96
C PRO A 118 3.04 0.20 0.00
N LYS A 119 4.19 0.70 -0.43
CA LYS A 119 4.96 1.59 0.43
C LYS A 119 4.18 2.87 0.68
N ALA A 120 4.21 3.33 1.93
CA ALA A 120 3.51 4.55 2.31
C ALA A 120 4.09 5.75 1.58
N PHE A 121 5.41 5.75 1.47
CA PHE A 121 6.14 6.80 0.78
C PHE A 121 6.99 6.11 -0.28
N GLY A 122 7.37 6.81 -1.33
CA GLY A 122 8.35 6.29 -2.26
C GLY A 122 9.65 6.07 -1.51
N GLU A 123 10.60 5.34 -2.10
CA GLU A 123 11.85 5.04 -1.41
C GLU A 123 12.55 6.29 -0.90
N ASP A 124 12.58 7.34 -1.71
CA ASP A 124 13.21 8.59 -1.30
C ASP A 124 12.46 9.25 -0.15
N GLN A 125 11.14 9.17 -0.18
CA GLN A 125 10.31 9.74 0.87
C GLN A 125 10.46 8.96 2.18
N ALA A 126 10.58 7.65 2.09
CA ALA A 126 10.81 6.82 3.27
C ALA A 126 12.13 7.17 3.93
N ASN A 127 13.17 7.35 3.13
CA ASN A 127 14.47 7.76 3.65
C ASN A 127 14.42 9.14 4.28
N THR A 128 13.64 10.03 3.70
CA THR A 128 13.46 11.37 4.26
C THR A 128 12.80 11.31 5.62
N VAL A 129 11.78 10.46 5.77
CA VAL A 129 11.10 10.29 7.05
C VAL A 129 12.08 9.78 8.11
N GLU A 130 12.89 8.78 7.77
CA GLU A 130 13.89 8.27 8.69
C GLU A 130 14.89 9.32 9.08
N THR A 131 15.33 10.11 8.12
CA THR A 131 16.28 11.20 8.39
C THR A 131 15.66 12.20 9.35
N LEU A 132 14.41 12.54 9.16
CA LEU A 132 13.72 13.47 10.06
C LEU A 132 13.59 12.89 11.47
N LYS A 133 13.35 11.59 11.58
CA LYS A 133 13.27 10.96 12.89
C LYS A 133 14.59 10.97 13.63
N LYS A 134 15.70 10.82 12.90
CA LYS A 134 17.03 10.81 13.50
C LYS A 134 17.51 12.21 13.82
N GLY A 135 17.03 13.18 13.09
CA GLY A 135 17.39 14.56 13.26
C GLY A 135 16.57 15.26 14.30
#